data_274e3115f8a5d3f9a84585c87f18288c
#
_entry.id   274e3115f8a5d3f9a84585c87f18288c
#
_cell.length_a   1.000
_cell.length_b   1.000
_cell.length_c   1.000
_cell.angle_alpha   90.00
_cell.angle_beta   90.00
_cell.angle_gamma   90.00
#
_symmetry.space_group_name_H-M   'P 1'
#
loop_
_entity.id
_entity.type
_entity.pdbx_description
1 polymer ?
#
loop_
_entity_poly.entity_id
_entity_poly.type
_entity_poly.pdbx_seq_one_letter_code
_entity_poly.pdbx_strand_id
1 'polypeptide(L)'
;MKQFYTLITAFLLAHTICMAQPYGNEWIAFTSGQPLSTQQYFRIGIWQEGVYRVSYADMQNNGVPVTSWFSPDRFQIYANGKEQFIHVADVNADNIFGPGDYVEFYGKGTDGAYDRALYVNNEDQPNPYFSIYNDTASYFLTYSPFSTNNRRMPLLTDNNFGAYSPETYFISEQVKVYGGEYNIGWRDYNDIADNSFSEGEGFFIQ
;
A
#
# COMPACT_ATOMS: atom_id res chain seq x y z
N MET A 1 -32.10 39.12 14.78
CA MET A 1 -32.15 38.26 13.59
C MET A 1 -30.83 38.20 12.79
N LYS A 2 -30.21 39.34 12.45
CA LYS A 2 -28.93 39.31 11.66
C LYS A 2 -27.79 38.52 12.33
N GLN A 3 -27.62 38.61 13.65
CA GLN A 3 -26.58 37.87 14.38
C GLN A 3 -26.81 36.36 14.41
N PHE A 4 -28.08 35.91 14.34
CA PHE A 4 -28.41 34.48 14.34
C PHE A 4 -28.03 33.81 12.98
N TYR A 5 -28.26 34.55 11.89
CA TYR A 5 -27.85 34.06 10.57
C TYR A 5 -26.33 34.00 10.41
N THR A 6 -25.59 34.93 10.99
CA THR A 6 -24.13 34.94 10.97
C THR A 6 -23.55 33.72 11.71
N LEU A 7 -24.17 33.34 12.84
CA LEU A 7 -23.75 32.19 13.64
C LEU A 7 -24.05 30.85 12.91
N ILE A 8 -25.17 30.73 12.24
CA ILE A 8 -25.54 29.56 11.43
C ILE A 8 -24.61 29.42 10.23
N THR A 9 -24.27 30.52 9.55
CA THR A 9 -23.35 30.49 8.40
C THR A 9 -21.94 30.13 8.82
N ALA A 10 -21.46 30.62 9.97
CA ALA A 10 -20.17 30.24 10.53
C ALA A 10 -20.10 28.75 10.95
N PHE A 11 -21.21 28.21 11.47
CA PHE A 11 -21.31 26.81 11.85
C PHE A 11 -21.35 25.88 10.60
N LEU A 12 -22.02 26.29 9.54
CA LEU A 12 -22.05 25.58 8.26
C LEU A 12 -20.66 25.59 7.54
N LEU A 13 -19.92 26.69 7.64
CA LEU A 13 -18.57 26.80 7.08
C LEU A 13 -17.54 25.97 7.88
N ALA A 14 -17.75 25.78 9.18
CA ALA A 14 -16.84 24.97 10.00
C ALA A 14 -16.92 23.45 9.69
N HIS A 15 -17.99 22.97 9.06
CA HIS A 15 -18.15 21.56 8.70
C HIS A 15 -17.43 21.16 7.40
N THR A 16 -16.87 22.10 6.64
CA THR A 16 -16.21 21.80 5.36
C THR A 16 -14.72 21.48 5.46
N ILE A 17 -14.14 21.48 6.67
CA ILE A 17 -12.71 21.24 6.87
C ILE A 17 -12.48 19.98 7.74
N CYS A 18 -13.34 18.98 7.65
CA CYS A 18 -13.00 17.69 8.20
C CYS A 18 -12.26 16.89 7.13
N MET A 19 -11.02 17.27 6.87
CA MET A 19 -10.07 16.45 6.11
C MET A 19 -9.60 15.32 7.03
N ALA A 20 -10.45 14.32 7.20
CA ALA A 20 -10.20 13.20 8.11
C ALA A 20 -9.22 12.15 7.56
N GLN A 21 -8.54 12.43 6.44
CA GLN A 21 -7.56 11.52 5.88
C GLN A 21 -6.30 12.28 5.50
N PRO A 22 -5.15 12.00 6.17
CA PRO A 22 -3.86 12.60 5.82
C PRO A 22 -3.31 12.11 4.47
N TYR A 23 -3.91 11.09 3.89
CA TYR A 23 -3.59 10.58 2.56
C TYR A 23 -4.82 10.82 1.68
N GLY A 24 -4.64 11.55 0.59
CA GLY A 24 -5.71 11.83 -0.36
C GLY A 24 -6.41 10.55 -0.83
N ASN A 25 -7.62 10.68 -1.32
CA ASN A 25 -8.42 9.56 -1.87
C ASN A 25 -7.85 9.04 -3.20
N GLU A 26 -6.53 9.03 -3.36
CA GLU A 26 -5.85 8.69 -4.61
C GLU A 26 -6.08 7.23 -5.04
N TRP A 27 -6.45 6.37 -4.11
CA TRP A 27 -6.74 4.96 -4.35
C TRP A 27 -8.22 4.64 -4.58
N ILE A 28 -9.07 5.64 -4.50
CA ILE A 28 -10.45 5.56 -4.96
C ILE A 28 -10.53 6.51 -6.14
N ALA A 29 -10.48 6.00 -7.36
CA ALA A 29 -10.75 6.80 -8.53
C ALA A 29 -12.22 7.24 -8.49
N PHE A 30 -12.50 8.34 -7.81
CA PHE A 30 -13.77 9.05 -7.87
C PHE A 30 -13.91 9.66 -9.26
N THR A 31 -14.41 8.91 -10.20
CA THR A 31 -14.95 9.50 -11.41
C THR A 31 -16.31 10.06 -11.04
N SER A 32 -16.43 11.38 -11.06
CA SER A 32 -17.72 12.07 -10.84
C SER A 32 -18.80 11.45 -11.72
N GLY A 33 -19.81 10.83 -11.11
CA GLY A 33 -20.95 10.25 -11.79
C GLY A 33 -21.07 8.72 -11.78
N GLN A 34 -20.08 7.98 -11.23
CA GLN A 34 -20.24 6.54 -10.99
C GLN A 34 -20.55 6.29 -9.51
N PRO A 35 -21.57 5.50 -9.18
CA PRO A 35 -21.85 5.15 -7.81
C PRO A 35 -20.69 4.29 -7.26
N LEU A 36 -20.14 4.68 -6.11
CA LEU A 36 -19.12 3.97 -5.35
C LEU A 36 -19.46 2.49 -5.05
N SER A 37 -20.72 2.11 -5.26
CA SER A 37 -21.26 0.79 -4.91
C SER A 37 -20.87 -0.34 -5.87
N THR A 38 -20.18 -0.05 -6.98
CA THR A 38 -19.92 -1.07 -8.01
C THR A 38 -18.47 -1.56 -8.07
N GLN A 39 -17.50 -0.84 -7.47
CA GLN A 39 -16.11 -1.27 -7.46
C GLN A 39 -15.81 -2.03 -6.17
N GLN A 40 -15.41 -3.28 -6.32
CA GLN A 40 -15.05 -4.15 -5.21
C GLN A 40 -13.53 -4.17 -5.05
N TYR A 41 -13.06 -4.24 -3.80
CA TYR A 41 -11.65 -4.31 -3.45
C TYR A 41 -11.39 -5.55 -2.60
N PHE A 42 -10.41 -6.34 -3.01
CA PHE A 42 -9.98 -7.55 -2.31
C PHE A 42 -8.61 -7.32 -1.70
N ARG A 43 -8.51 -7.47 -0.39
CA ARG A 43 -7.28 -7.24 0.34
C ARG A 43 -6.33 -8.42 0.19
N ILE A 44 -5.07 -8.10 -0.13
CA ILE A 44 -3.94 -9.03 -0.14
C ILE A 44 -2.95 -8.54 0.93
N GLY A 45 -2.63 -9.39 1.91
CA GLY A 45 -1.64 -9.09 2.94
C GLY A 45 -0.24 -9.50 2.48
N ILE A 46 0.72 -8.58 2.56
CA ILE A 46 2.11 -8.79 2.16
C ILE A 46 3.02 -8.48 3.34
N TRP A 47 3.79 -9.45 3.81
CA TRP A 47 4.74 -9.30 4.93
C TRP A 47 6.22 -9.40 4.51
N GLN A 48 6.51 -9.91 3.33
CA GLN A 48 7.85 -10.01 2.77
C GLN A 48 7.94 -9.30 1.43
N GLU A 49 9.12 -8.80 1.13
CA GLU A 49 9.41 -8.19 -0.15
C GLU A 49 9.60 -9.27 -1.23
N GLY A 50 8.99 -9.07 -2.40
CA GLY A 50 9.10 -10.02 -3.49
C GLY A 50 8.07 -9.83 -4.60
N VAL A 51 8.15 -10.69 -5.60
CA VAL A 51 7.14 -10.78 -6.66
C VAL A 51 6.06 -11.75 -6.24
N TYR A 52 4.83 -11.28 -6.27
CA TYR A 52 3.65 -12.06 -5.90
C TYR A 52 2.81 -12.34 -7.13
N ARG A 53 2.33 -13.58 -7.19
CA ARG A 53 1.40 -14.03 -8.22
C ARG A 53 0.07 -14.39 -7.59
N VAL A 54 -1.01 -13.86 -8.16
CA VAL A 54 -2.39 -14.20 -7.81
C VAL A 54 -3.03 -14.83 -9.03
N SER A 55 -3.25 -16.13 -8.99
CA SER A 55 -3.82 -16.88 -10.09
C SER A 55 -5.34 -16.67 -10.21
N TYR A 56 -5.90 -16.97 -11.38
CA TYR A 56 -7.34 -17.04 -11.58
C TYR A 56 -8.01 -17.94 -10.53
N ALA A 57 -7.42 -19.10 -10.24
CA ALA A 57 -7.95 -20.05 -9.26
C ALA A 57 -7.93 -19.48 -7.83
N ASP A 58 -6.83 -18.80 -7.45
CA ASP A 58 -6.76 -18.14 -6.14
C ASP A 58 -7.84 -17.08 -5.98
N MET A 59 -8.03 -16.27 -7.01
CA MET A 59 -9.07 -15.25 -7.02
C MET A 59 -10.45 -15.87 -6.88
N GLN A 60 -10.76 -16.90 -7.66
CA GLN A 60 -12.04 -17.60 -7.62
C GLN A 60 -12.31 -18.22 -6.24
N ASN A 61 -11.32 -18.89 -5.67
CA ASN A 61 -11.43 -19.54 -4.36
C ASN A 61 -11.63 -18.55 -3.22
N ASN A 62 -11.20 -17.31 -3.40
CA ASN A 62 -11.35 -16.23 -2.42
C ASN A 62 -12.51 -15.27 -2.74
N GLY A 63 -13.44 -15.68 -3.61
CA GLY A 63 -14.69 -14.95 -3.86
C GLY A 63 -14.54 -13.72 -4.75
N VAL A 64 -13.40 -13.56 -5.44
CA VAL A 64 -13.27 -12.52 -6.48
C VAL A 64 -14.17 -12.90 -7.66
N PRO A 65 -14.99 -11.99 -8.19
CA PRO A 65 -15.96 -12.31 -9.25
C PRO A 65 -15.28 -12.40 -10.63
N VAL A 66 -14.28 -13.29 -10.75
CA VAL A 66 -13.45 -13.44 -11.96
C VAL A 66 -14.22 -13.80 -13.22
N THR A 67 -15.40 -14.42 -13.07
CA THR A 67 -16.28 -14.70 -14.20
C THR A 67 -16.87 -13.46 -14.86
N SER A 68 -16.93 -12.33 -14.12
CA SER A 68 -17.32 -11.02 -14.62
C SER A 68 -16.15 -10.07 -14.85
N TRP A 69 -14.95 -10.43 -14.34
CA TRP A 69 -13.69 -9.69 -14.50
C TRP A 69 -12.83 -10.31 -15.59
N PHE A 70 -13.32 -10.28 -16.79
CA PHE A 70 -12.76 -11.03 -17.92
C PHE A 70 -11.75 -10.24 -18.76
N SER A 71 -11.66 -8.91 -18.65
CA SER A 71 -10.72 -8.13 -19.45
C SER A 71 -9.39 -7.94 -18.70
N PRO A 72 -8.26 -8.47 -19.20
CA PRO A 72 -6.95 -8.33 -18.57
C PRO A 72 -6.53 -6.88 -18.31
N ASP A 73 -6.96 -5.96 -19.17
CA ASP A 73 -6.61 -4.54 -19.10
C ASP A 73 -7.24 -3.80 -17.92
N ARG A 74 -8.25 -4.38 -17.28
CA ARG A 74 -9.01 -3.71 -16.23
C ARG A 74 -8.54 -4.01 -14.81
N PHE A 75 -7.68 -4.99 -14.63
CA PHE A 75 -7.13 -5.29 -13.32
C PHE A 75 -6.25 -4.15 -12.81
N GLN A 76 -6.37 -3.84 -11.54
CA GLN A 76 -5.56 -2.85 -10.82
C GLN A 76 -5.21 -3.37 -9.43
N ILE A 77 -4.04 -3.01 -8.94
CA ILE A 77 -3.66 -3.19 -7.54
C ILE A 77 -3.27 -1.85 -6.97
N TYR A 78 -3.80 -1.54 -5.80
CA TYR A 78 -3.48 -0.34 -5.05
C TYR A 78 -2.75 -0.70 -3.75
N ALA A 79 -1.75 0.07 -3.40
CA ALA A 79 -1.10 0.05 -2.10
C ALA A 79 -0.74 1.48 -1.71
N ASN A 80 -0.99 1.86 -0.46
CA ASN A 80 -0.65 3.18 0.08
C ASN A 80 -1.23 4.34 -0.74
N GLY A 81 -2.47 4.20 -1.18
CA GLY A 81 -3.15 5.21 -1.96
C GLY A 81 -2.69 5.34 -3.41
N LYS A 82 -1.80 4.46 -3.88
CA LYS A 82 -1.24 4.53 -5.25
C LYS A 82 -1.47 3.24 -6.01
N GLU A 83 -1.84 3.37 -7.27
CA GLU A 83 -1.89 2.24 -8.18
C GLU A 83 -0.49 1.69 -8.42
N GLN A 84 -0.34 0.39 -8.30
CA GLN A 84 0.91 -0.34 -8.49
C GLN A 84 1.06 -0.76 -9.95
N PHE A 85 2.32 -0.92 -10.38
CA PHE A 85 2.59 -1.56 -11.66
C PHE A 85 2.36 -3.07 -11.53
N ILE A 86 1.54 -3.63 -12.44
CA ILE A 86 1.21 -5.04 -12.45
C ILE A 86 1.50 -5.65 -13.83
N HIS A 87 1.76 -6.95 -13.85
CA HIS A 87 1.74 -7.75 -15.04
C HIS A 87 0.49 -8.65 -15.01
N VAL A 88 -0.30 -8.60 -16.05
CA VAL A 88 -1.45 -9.50 -16.22
C VAL A 88 -1.11 -10.46 -17.35
N ALA A 89 -0.93 -11.72 -17.00
CA ALA A 89 -0.62 -12.77 -17.96
C ALA A 89 -1.92 -13.37 -18.49
N ASP A 90 -2.13 -13.20 -19.76
CA ASP A 90 -3.10 -13.93 -20.58
C ASP A 90 -2.32 -15.03 -21.29
N VAL A 91 -2.31 -16.23 -20.70
CA VAL A 91 -1.42 -17.32 -21.10
C VAL A 91 -1.78 -17.91 -22.45
N ASN A 92 -3.06 -17.90 -22.79
CA ASN A 92 -3.59 -18.42 -24.07
C ASN A 92 -3.75 -17.33 -25.13
N ALA A 93 -3.51 -16.06 -24.79
CA ALA A 93 -3.57 -14.90 -25.67
C ALA A 93 -4.95 -14.69 -26.35
N ASP A 94 -6.03 -14.97 -25.62
CA ASP A 94 -7.40 -14.80 -26.12
C ASP A 94 -8.05 -13.46 -25.71
N ASN A 95 -7.32 -12.63 -24.97
CA ASN A 95 -7.76 -11.37 -24.35
C ASN A 95 -8.90 -11.56 -23.34
N ILE A 96 -9.04 -12.76 -22.77
CA ILE A 96 -10.02 -13.08 -21.75
C ILE A 96 -9.27 -13.61 -20.53
N PHE A 97 -9.39 -12.95 -19.39
CA PHE A 97 -8.82 -13.46 -18.15
C PHE A 97 -9.59 -14.69 -17.69
N GLY A 98 -8.95 -15.84 -17.73
CA GLY A 98 -9.55 -17.14 -17.52
C GLY A 98 -8.65 -18.14 -16.79
N PRO A 99 -9.07 -19.42 -16.72
CA PRO A 99 -8.28 -20.48 -16.09
C PRO A 99 -6.86 -20.59 -16.67
N GLY A 100 -5.86 -20.50 -15.80
CA GLY A 100 -4.44 -20.51 -16.17
C GLY A 100 -3.78 -19.14 -16.14
N ASP A 101 -4.57 -18.07 -16.18
CA ASP A 101 -4.08 -16.69 -16.14
C ASP A 101 -3.79 -16.23 -14.72
N TYR A 102 -3.02 -15.17 -14.61
CA TYR A 102 -2.61 -14.63 -13.32
C TYR A 102 -2.25 -13.14 -13.39
N VAL A 103 -2.27 -12.51 -12.23
CA VAL A 103 -1.76 -11.16 -12.02
C VAL A 103 -0.51 -11.24 -11.18
N GLU A 104 0.56 -10.57 -11.62
CA GLU A 104 1.80 -10.42 -10.86
C GLU A 104 2.05 -8.98 -10.50
N PHE A 105 2.60 -8.77 -9.31
CA PHE A 105 3.02 -7.48 -8.83
C PHE A 105 4.20 -7.63 -7.87
N TYR A 106 4.96 -6.53 -7.72
CA TYR A 106 5.99 -6.45 -6.71
C TYR A 106 5.37 -5.95 -5.42
N GLY A 107 5.48 -6.74 -4.37
CA GLY A 107 4.96 -6.44 -3.06
C GLY A 107 6.08 -6.23 -2.05
N LYS A 108 5.88 -5.30 -1.13
CA LYS A 108 6.76 -5.02 0.00
C LYS A 108 5.93 -5.00 1.26
N GLY A 109 6.42 -5.61 2.33
CA GLY A 109 5.81 -5.54 3.65
C GLY A 109 5.83 -4.11 4.20
N THR A 110 5.27 -3.92 5.37
CA THR A 110 5.29 -2.62 6.03
C THR A 110 6.69 -2.35 6.55
N ASP A 111 7.32 -1.31 6.02
CA ASP A 111 8.54 -0.73 6.61
C ASP A 111 8.17 0.42 7.55
N GLY A 112 9.16 0.92 8.29
CA GLY A 112 8.95 2.02 9.21
C GLY A 112 8.62 3.37 8.56
N ALA A 113 8.54 3.45 7.22
CA ALA A 113 8.28 4.71 6.52
C ALA A 113 6.92 5.32 6.86
N TYR A 114 5.92 4.48 7.18
CA TYR A 114 4.60 4.95 7.59
C TYR A 114 4.57 5.47 9.03
N ASP A 115 5.43 4.93 9.87
CA ASP A 115 5.51 5.32 11.27
C ASP A 115 6.21 6.68 11.43
N ARG A 116 6.95 7.12 10.40
CA ARG A 116 7.69 8.39 10.41
C ARG A 116 6.84 9.61 10.78
N ALA A 117 5.58 9.63 10.36
CA ALA A 117 4.66 10.72 10.68
C ALA A 117 4.26 10.78 12.17
N LEU A 118 4.59 9.76 12.95
CA LEU A 118 4.32 9.72 14.40
C LEU A 118 5.43 10.43 15.20
N TYR A 119 6.57 10.67 14.60
CA TYR A 119 7.72 11.32 15.23
C TYR A 119 7.76 12.80 14.88
N VAL A 120 8.14 13.64 15.86
CA VAL A 120 8.26 15.09 15.67
C VAL A 120 9.38 15.40 14.69
N ASN A 121 10.53 14.71 14.84
CA ASN A 121 11.63 14.77 13.89
C ASN A 121 11.83 13.39 13.26
N ASN A 122 12.20 13.34 11.99
CA ASN A 122 12.41 12.07 11.29
C ASN A 122 13.56 11.24 11.86
N GLU A 123 14.56 11.91 12.41
CA GLU A 123 15.73 11.30 13.07
C GLU A 123 15.40 10.63 14.42
N ASP A 124 14.27 10.94 15.02
CA ASP A 124 13.81 10.35 16.26
C ASP A 124 13.26 8.93 16.06
N GLN A 125 13.01 8.52 14.80
CA GLN A 125 12.53 7.18 14.49
C GLN A 125 13.66 6.15 14.69
N PRO A 126 13.53 5.22 15.66
CA PRO A 126 14.61 4.29 16.01
C PRO A 126 14.89 3.27 14.92
N ASN A 127 13.89 2.89 14.13
CA ASN A 127 14.06 1.94 13.05
C ASN A 127 13.20 2.31 11.83
N PRO A 128 13.81 2.83 10.76
CA PRO A 128 13.08 3.20 9.54
C PRO A 128 12.71 1.99 8.66
N TYR A 129 13.21 0.79 8.96
CA TYR A 129 13.03 -0.42 8.15
C TYR A 129 11.94 -1.35 8.67
N PHE A 130 11.38 -1.05 9.84
CA PHE A 130 10.37 -1.87 10.48
C PHE A 130 9.29 -1.00 11.12
N SER A 131 8.03 -1.35 10.87
CA SER A 131 6.91 -0.72 11.58
C SER A 131 6.70 -1.38 12.94
N ILE A 132 6.60 -0.59 13.99
CA ILE A 132 6.31 -1.08 15.36
C ILE A 132 4.85 -1.51 15.52
N TYR A 133 3.98 -1.18 14.56
CA TYR A 133 2.54 -1.43 14.65
C TYR A 133 2.08 -2.64 13.83
N ASN A 134 2.69 -2.85 12.66
CA ASN A 134 2.24 -3.92 11.75
C ASN A 134 3.35 -4.30 10.76
N ASP A 135 3.61 -5.59 10.60
CA ASP A 135 4.55 -6.15 9.64
C ASP A 135 3.93 -6.37 8.25
N THR A 136 2.61 -6.30 8.15
CA THR A 136 1.86 -6.70 6.96
C THR A 136 1.26 -5.51 6.24
N ALA A 137 1.78 -5.21 5.05
CA ALA A 137 1.22 -4.20 4.16
C ALA A 137 -0.06 -4.71 3.48
N SER A 138 -1.01 -3.81 3.29
CA SER A 138 -2.27 -4.12 2.60
C SER A 138 -2.23 -3.64 1.16
N TYR A 139 -2.38 -4.59 0.25
CA TYR A 139 -2.60 -4.37 -1.17
C TYR A 139 -4.06 -4.65 -1.50
N PHE A 140 -4.62 -3.93 -2.45
CA PHE A 140 -6.03 -4.05 -2.81
C PHE A 140 -6.17 -4.32 -4.30
N LEU A 141 -6.56 -5.55 -4.62
CA LEU A 141 -6.92 -5.95 -5.97
C LEU A 141 -8.31 -5.43 -6.29
N THR A 142 -8.46 -4.83 -7.45
CA THR A 142 -9.74 -4.36 -7.96
C THR A 142 -9.82 -4.47 -9.48
N TYR A 143 -11.00 -4.18 -10.01
CA TYR A 143 -11.28 -4.19 -11.43
C TYR A 143 -11.85 -2.84 -11.85
N SER A 144 -11.10 -2.14 -12.69
CA SER A 144 -11.45 -0.81 -13.16
C SER A 144 -12.69 -0.83 -14.04
N PRO A 145 -13.58 0.16 -13.95
CA PRO A 145 -14.64 0.35 -14.94
C PRO A 145 -14.08 0.71 -16.33
N PHE A 146 -12.80 1.12 -16.40
CA PHE A 146 -12.14 1.53 -17.63
C PHE A 146 -10.95 0.62 -17.96
N SER A 147 -10.68 0.39 -19.24
CA SER A 147 -9.53 -0.40 -19.73
C SER A 147 -8.31 0.46 -20.04
N THR A 148 -8.40 1.78 -19.95
CA THR A 148 -7.35 2.71 -20.33
C THR A 148 -6.64 3.27 -19.11
N ASN A 149 -5.34 3.54 -19.24
CA ASN A 149 -4.47 4.18 -18.25
C ASN A 149 -4.20 3.37 -16.96
N ASN A 150 -4.54 2.09 -16.93
CA ASN A 150 -4.15 1.23 -15.82
C ASN A 150 -2.64 0.93 -15.89
N ARG A 151 -1.97 0.95 -14.74
CA ARG A 151 -0.52 0.78 -14.69
C ARG A 151 -0.11 -0.64 -15.01
N ARG A 152 0.84 -0.79 -15.95
CA ARG A 152 1.40 -2.08 -16.36
C ARG A 152 2.91 -2.06 -16.24
N MET A 153 3.49 -3.17 -15.81
CA MET A 153 4.93 -3.37 -15.84
C MET A 153 5.42 -3.30 -17.29
N PRO A 154 6.44 -2.48 -17.59
CA PRO A 154 7.01 -2.45 -18.91
C PRO A 154 7.74 -3.78 -19.18
N LEU A 155 7.56 -4.32 -20.38
CA LEU A 155 8.33 -5.47 -20.81
C LEU A 155 9.74 -4.99 -21.24
N LEU A 156 10.76 -5.48 -20.54
CA LEU A 156 12.15 -5.28 -20.93
C LEU A 156 12.56 -6.46 -21.83
N THR A 157 12.85 -6.18 -23.10
CA THR A 157 13.18 -7.19 -24.12
C THR A 157 14.67 -7.19 -24.49
N ASP A 158 15.52 -6.55 -23.70
CA ASP A 158 16.95 -6.58 -23.95
C ASP A 158 17.55 -7.94 -23.53
N ASN A 159 17.89 -8.73 -24.53
CA ASN A 159 18.54 -10.04 -24.36
C ASN A 159 20.04 -9.99 -24.70
N ASN A 160 20.61 -8.81 -24.99
CA ASN A 160 22.00 -8.67 -25.38
C ASN A 160 22.92 -8.48 -24.17
N PHE A 161 22.87 -9.39 -23.23
CA PHE A 161 23.69 -9.34 -22.01
C PHE A 161 25.21 -9.30 -22.29
N GLY A 162 25.66 -9.82 -23.45
CA GLY A 162 27.06 -9.77 -23.85
C GLY A 162 27.57 -8.38 -24.24
N ALA A 163 26.68 -7.40 -24.43
CA ALA A 163 27.08 -6.01 -24.71
C ALA A 163 27.51 -5.24 -23.44
N TYR A 164 27.23 -5.78 -22.27
CA TYR A 164 27.54 -5.14 -21.00
C TYR A 164 28.79 -5.78 -20.38
N SER A 165 29.73 -4.97 -19.97
CA SER A 165 30.85 -5.46 -19.18
C SER A 165 30.36 -5.92 -17.81
N PRO A 166 30.70 -7.10 -17.32
CA PRO A 166 30.35 -7.52 -15.98
C PRO A 166 30.92 -6.57 -14.93
N GLU A 167 30.13 -6.22 -13.95
CA GLU A 167 30.62 -5.53 -12.78
C GLU A 167 31.58 -6.41 -11.99
N THR A 168 32.63 -5.83 -11.46
CA THR A 168 33.66 -6.55 -10.69
C THR A 168 33.24 -6.87 -9.26
N TYR A 169 32.16 -6.25 -8.80
CA TYR A 169 31.57 -6.44 -7.46
C TYR A 169 30.06 -6.22 -7.51
N PHE A 170 29.39 -6.68 -6.51
CA PHE A 170 28.02 -6.31 -6.21
C PHE A 170 27.87 -5.87 -4.77
N ILE A 171 26.89 -5.00 -4.52
CA ILE A 171 26.55 -4.56 -3.17
C ILE A 171 25.36 -5.42 -2.70
N SER A 172 25.54 -6.09 -1.56
CA SER A 172 24.46 -6.78 -0.87
C SER A 172 24.16 -6.04 0.41
N GLU A 173 22.95 -5.55 0.57
CA GLU A 173 22.47 -4.93 1.79
C GLU A 173 21.60 -5.94 2.54
N GLN A 174 21.91 -6.14 3.82
CA GLN A 174 21.10 -6.98 4.70
C GLN A 174 20.65 -6.13 5.88
N VAL A 175 19.34 -5.97 6.01
CA VAL A 175 18.74 -5.34 7.17
C VAL A 175 18.29 -6.44 8.13
N LYS A 176 18.82 -6.39 9.35
CA LYS A 176 18.43 -7.32 10.41
C LYS A 176 17.64 -6.54 11.45
N VAL A 177 16.37 -6.90 11.57
CA VAL A 177 15.46 -6.31 12.55
C VAL A 177 15.37 -7.26 13.73
N TYR A 178 15.60 -6.71 14.92
CA TYR A 178 15.47 -7.45 16.16
C TYR A 178 14.13 -7.07 16.79
N GLY A 179 13.18 -8.00 16.79
CA GLY A 179 11.86 -7.88 17.40
C GLY A 179 11.86 -8.56 18.77
N GLY A 180 12.61 -8.01 19.69
CA GLY A 180 12.59 -8.44 21.07
C GLY A 180 11.49 -7.73 21.87
N GLU A 181 11.71 -7.56 23.16
CA GLU A 181 10.84 -6.78 24.02
C GLU A 181 10.95 -5.29 23.67
N TYR A 182 9.81 -4.63 23.48
CA TYR A 182 9.77 -3.20 23.25
C TYR A 182 9.82 -2.45 24.58
N ASN A 183 10.82 -1.61 24.74
CA ASN A 183 10.90 -0.69 25.88
C ASN A 183 10.24 0.63 25.50
N ILE A 184 9.29 1.07 26.29
CA ILE A 184 8.55 2.33 26.08
C ILE A 184 9.33 3.58 26.54
N GLY A 185 10.61 3.43 26.86
CA GLY A 185 11.47 4.52 27.25
C GLY A 185 11.19 5.08 28.65
N TRP A 186 11.38 6.40 28.80
CA TRP A 186 11.15 7.08 30.07
C TRP A 186 9.65 7.13 30.43
N ARG A 187 9.36 6.97 31.73
CA ARG A 187 8.02 7.09 32.29
C ARG A 187 8.02 8.13 33.39
N ASP A 188 6.91 8.81 33.54
CA ASP A 188 6.69 9.71 34.66
C ASP A 188 6.43 8.94 35.97
N TYR A 189 6.27 9.69 37.08
CA TYR A 189 6.02 9.08 38.41
C TYR A 189 4.66 8.36 38.52
N ASN A 190 3.76 8.53 37.54
CA ASN A 190 2.47 7.81 37.44
C ASN A 190 2.58 6.58 36.53
N ASP A 191 3.78 6.21 36.08
CA ASP A 191 4.05 5.11 35.14
C ASP A 191 3.44 5.36 33.72
N ILE A 192 3.28 6.63 33.37
CA ILE A 192 2.78 7.05 32.06
C ILE A 192 3.98 7.32 31.16
N ALA A 193 4.02 6.61 30.01
CA ALA A 193 5.03 6.85 28.98
C ALA A 193 4.76 8.17 28.26
N ASP A 194 5.82 8.84 27.83
CA ASP A 194 5.70 9.98 26.91
C ASP A 194 5.06 9.50 25.59
N ASN A 195 4.25 10.34 24.97
CA ASN A 195 3.66 10.07 23.66
C ASN A 195 4.56 10.47 22.49
N SER A 196 5.71 11.07 22.81
CA SER A 196 6.81 11.34 21.89
C SER A 196 7.97 10.38 22.16
N PHE A 197 8.82 10.18 21.16
CA PHE A 197 10.04 9.36 21.33
C PHE A 197 10.86 9.87 22.51
N SER A 198 11.23 8.95 23.39
CA SER A 198 12.04 9.24 24.56
C SER A 198 13.33 8.42 24.59
N GLU A 199 14.35 8.89 25.32
CA GLU A 199 15.59 8.18 25.47
C GLU A 199 15.38 6.77 26.06
N GLY A 200 15.99 5.76 25.44
CA GLY A 200 15.83 4.36 25.83
C GLY A 200 14.60 3.67 25.27
N GLU A 201 13.79 4.36 24.48
CA GLU A 201 12.68 3.74 23.77
C GLU A 201 13.17 2.90 22.58
N GLY A 202 12.61 1.71 22.39
CA GLY A 202 12.96 0.84 21.27
C GLY A 202 12.86 -0.65 21.58
N PHE A 203 13.18 -1.46 20.57
CA PHE A 203 13.32 -2.91 20.73
C PHE A 203 14.73 -3.29 21.18
N PHE A 204 14.81 -4.15 22.18
CA PHE A 204 16.06 -4.67 22.68
C PHE A 204 16.16 -6.19 22.45
N ILE A 205 17.38 -6.66 22.23
CA ILE A 205 17.69 -8.09 22.23
C ILE A 205 17.87 -8.52 23.68
N GLN A 206 17.16 -9.55 24.09
CA GLN A 206 17.48 -10.28 25.32
C GLN A 206 18.57 -11.29 25.04
#